data_7cb2c57c74b723aa4c4ec0cb2a9668c2
#
_entry.id   7cb2c57c74b723aa4c4ec0cb2a9668c2
#
_cell.length_a   1.000
_cell.length_b   1.000
_cell.length_c   1.000
_cell.angle_alpha   90.00
_cell.angle_beta   90.00
_cell.angle_gamma   90.00
#
_symmetry.space_group_name_H-M   'P 1'
#
loop_
_entity.id
_entity.type
_entity.pdbx_description
1 polymer ?
#
loop_
_entity_poly.entity_id
_entity_poly.type
_entity_poly.pdbx_seq_one_letter_code
_entity_poly.pdbx_strand_id
1 'polypeptide(L)'
;VADIGLPRDATYWVGARATGSAAPGGATSASLTGQGQTLATIPGTTPVRVTTVVDLGATPRRLRPGVFLDDGLAVELAPGGRLRRLLDAAAQPGVSWAIDPALLAEVTDMADGYVLWAPPTSIPGTGVEAAKAWLAAYRALPAASGVQTLYGRPDLVGALGAGATAVLDRTQAATAASGLGLPVVAVATRVDAASLAALGRRSVAVVSPGVAATSPWALIGDAAVAGAETFEAPIRSPLIGDSPATRADVAVALARATGAQVRLVRTPDAAAI
;
A
#
# COMPACT_ATOMS: atom_id res chain seq x y z
N VAL A 1 -33.91 -1.79 23.95
CA VAL A 1 -32.47 -1.95 23.66
C VAL A 1 -31.74 -1.30 24.83
N ALA A 2 -31.00 -2.09 25.59
CA ALA A 2 -30.22 -1.56 26.70
C ALA A 2 -29.07 -0.70 26.13
N ASP A 3 -28.92 0.52 26.64
CA ASP A 3 -27.76 1.34 26.38
C ASP A 3 -26.58 0.73 27.15
N ILE A 4 -25.64 0.13 26.45
CA ILE A 4 -24.47 -0.53 27.06
C ILE A 4 -23.34 0.45 27.35
N GLY A 5 -23.55 1.75 27.15
CA GLY A 5 -22.62 2.79 27.59
C GLY A 5 -21.19 2.62 27.06
N LEU A 6 -21.04 2.17 25.82
CA LEU A 6 -19.72 1.97 25.23
C LEU A 6 -18.96 3.30 25.09
N PRO A 7 -17.67 3.36 25.47
CA PRO A 7 -16.84 4.51 25.23
C PRO A 7 -16.86 4.98 23.77
N ARG A 8 -16.84 6.28 23.57
CA ARG A 8 -16.63 6.85 22.23
C ARG A 8 -15.17 6.76 21.83
N ASP A 9 -14.91 6.95 20.54
CA ASP A 9 -13.54 6.90 19.98
C ASP A 9 -12.89 5.50 20.06
N ALA A 10 -13.71 4.47 20.01
CA ALA A 10 -13.25 3.10 20.08
C ALA A 10 -13.90 2.22 19.01
N THR A 11 -13.19 1.20 18.61
CA THR A 11 -13.69 0.16 17.71
C THR A 11 -13.95 -1.10 18.51
N TYR A 12 -15.12 -1.68 18.29
CA TYR A 12 -15.62 -2.83 18.99
C TYR A 12 -15.85 -3.99 18.04
N TRP A 13 -15.52 -5.16 18.49
CA TRP A 13 -16.02 -6.37 17.88
C TRP A 13 -17.48 -6.56 18.28
N VAL A 14 -18.37 -6.56 17.30
CA VAL A 14 -19.78 -6.84 17.50
C VAL A 14 -20.06 -8.23 16.95
N GLY A 15 -20.42 -9.15 17.83
CA GLY A 15 -20.75 -10.51 17.46
C GLY A 15 -22.22 -10.81 17.73
N ALA A 16 -22.85 -11.54 16.81
CA ALA A 16 -24.14 -12.16 17.01
C ALA A 16 -23.99 -13.68 16.96
N ARG A 17 -24.57 -14.36 17.93
CA ARG A 17 -24.62 -15.81 17.95
C ARG A 17 -26.08 -16.23 17.99
N ALA A 18 -26.50 -17.01 17.00
CA ALA A 18 -27.82 -17.61 16.98
C ALA A 18 -27.69 -19.09 17.28
N THR A 19 -28.42 -19.59 18.27
CA THR A 19 -28.54 -21.02 18.55
C THR A 19 -29.98 -21.44 18.30
N GLY A 20 -30.16 -22.45 17.50
CA GLY A 20 -31.47 -23.01 17.22
C GLY A 20 -31.43 -24.54 17.26
N SER A 21 -32.51 -25.19 17.66
CA SER A 21 -32.70 -26.60 17.49
C SER A 21 -33.62 -26.84 16.30
N ALA A 22 -33.14 -27.54 15.28
CA ALA A 22 -34.00 -28.06 14.23
C ALA A 22 -34.40 -29.48 14.60
N ALA A 23 -35.62 -29.67 15.07
CA ALA A 23 -36.21 -30.97 15.20
C ALA A 23 -37.61 -30.98 14.54
N PRO A 24 -37.73 -31.44 13.31
CA PRO A 24 -38.98 -31.98 12.85
C PRO A 24 -39.01 -33.44 13.25
N GLY A 25 -39.73 -33.73 14.34
CA GLY A 25 -40.20 -35.09 14.65
C GLY A 25 -39.15 -36.15 14.96
N GLY A 26 -38.59 -36.15 16.16
CA GLY A 26 -37.98 -37.33 16.76
C GLY A 26 -36.47 -37.32 16.88
N ALA A 27 -36.04 -37.25 18.10
CA ALA A 27 -34.86 -37.93 18.70
C ALA A 27 -33.47 -37.69 18.12
N THR A 28 -33.04 -36.50 17.99
CA THR A 28 -31.68 -35.97 18.33
C THR A 28 -31.61 -34.50 17.93
N SER A 29 -31.60 -33.64 18.92
CA SER A 29 -31.47 -32.20 18.70
C SER A 29 -30.06 -31.88 18.21
N ALA A 30 -29.89 -31.70 16.90
CA ALA A 30 -28.71 -31.04 16.36
C ALA A 30 -28.85 -29.54 16.67
N SER A 31 -28.02 -29.02 17.56
CA SER A 31 -27.95 -27.57 17.76
C SER A 31 -27.19 -26.94 16.59
N LEU A 32 -27.89 -26.17 15.78
CA LEU A 32 -27.28 -25.33 14.78
C LEU A 32 -26.83 -24.04 15.48
N THR A 33 -25.53 -23.75 15.40
CA THR A 33 -24.98 -22.48 15.88
C THR A 33 -24.52 -21.67 14.68
N GLY A 34 -25.19 -20.54 14.43
CA GLY A 34 -24.72 -19.52 13.50
C GLY A 34 -24.04 -18.41 14.30
N GLN A 35 -22.91 -17.95 13.84
CA GLN A 35 -22.27 -16.76 14.41
C GLN A 35 -21.82 -15.82 13.31
N GLY A 36 -22.00 -14.53 13.54
CA GLY A 36 -21.51 -13.47 12.70
C GLY A 36 -20.78 -12.45 13.56
N GLN A 37 -19.73 -11.86 13.03
CA GLN A 37 -18.98 -10.79 13.68
C GLN A 37 -18.74 -9.66 12.70
N THR A 38 -18.74 -8.45 13.20
CA THR A 38 -18.35 -7.25 12.46
C THR A 38 -17.62 -6.30 13.38
N LEU A 39 -16.93 -5.34 12.81
CA LEU A 39 -16.37 -4.23 13.55
C LEU A 39 -17.35 -3.05 13.49
N ALA A 40 -17.58 -2.44 14.64
CA ALA A 40 -18.36 -1.22 14.76
C ALA A 40 -17.49 -0.15 15.44
N THR A 41 -17.38 1.01 14.81
CA THR A 41 -16.67 2.15 15.38
C THR A 41 -17.68 3.15 15.92
N ILE A 42 -17.53 3.52 17.20
CA ILE A 42 -18.25 4.64 17.78
C ILE A 42 -17.38 5.88 17.57
N PRO A 43 -17.78 6.80 16.65
CA PRO A 43 -16.93 7.92 16.33
C PRO A 43 -16.75 8.85 17.53
N GLY A 44 -15.54 9.32 17.73
CA GLY A 44 -15.25 10.39 18.66
C GLY A 44 -15.66 11.76 18.11
N THR A 45 -15.55 12.76 18.96
CA THR A 45 -15.87 14.14 18.59
C THR A 45 -14.73 14.87 17.88
N THR A 46 -13.50 14.33 17.97
CA THR A 46 -12.32 14.94 17.37
C THR A 46 -12.08 14.37 15.98
N PRO A 47 -12.08 15.19 14.92
CA PRO A 47 -11.76 14.71 13.58
C PRO A 47 -10.29 14.30 13.49
N VAL A 48 -10.02 13.17 12.86
CA VAL A 48 -8.68 12.72 12.52
C VAL A 48 -8.40 13.09 11.06
N ARG A 49 -7.26 13.72 10.81
CA ARG A 49 -6.78 13.99 9.44
C ARG A 49 -5.87 12.85 9.01
N VAL A 50 -6.24 12.18 7.96
CA VAL A 50 -5.44 11.08 7.37
C VAL A 50 -5.15 11.43 5.92
N THR A 51 -3.88 11.43 5.54
CA THR A 51 -3.46 11.57 4.15
C THR A 51 -3.40 10.17 3.52
N THR A 52 -4.22 9.93 2.52
CA THR A 52 -4.14 8.68 1.74
C THR A 52 -3.06 8.80 0.68
N VAL A 53 -2.12 7.88 0.67
CA VAL A 53 -1.04 7.79 -0.31
C VAL A 53 -1.17 6.46 -1.05
N VAL A 54 -1.41 6.52 -2.34
CA VAL A 54 -1.44 5.33 -3.21
C VAL A 54 -0.02 4.98 -3.63
N ASP A 55 0.37 3.76 -3.36
CA ASP A 55 1.70 3.24 -3.61
C ASP A 55 1.79 2.53 -4.97
N LEU A 56 2.33 3.25 -5.97
CA LEU A 56 2.53 2.77 -7.34
C LEU A 56 3.91 2.08 -7.45
N GLY A 57 3.95 0.82 -7.08
CA GLY A 57 5.14 -0.01 -7.15
C GLY A 57 4.81 -1.46 -7.49
N ALA A 58 5.79 -2.16 -8.04
CA ALA A 58 5.69 -3.57 -8.39
C ALA A 58 6.99 -4.31 -8.09
N THR A 59 6.92 -5.64 -8.08
CA THR A 59 8.11 -6.47 -8.08
C THR A 59 8.81 -6.32 -9.43
N PRO A 60 10.11 -6.00 -9.47
CA PRO A 60 10.86 -5.87 -10.70
C PRO A 60 10.84 -7.15 -11.53
N ARG A 61 10.58 -6.99 -12.83
CA ARG A 61 10.53 -8.11 -13.81
C ARG A 61 11.49 -7.91 -14.97
N ARG A 62 12.11 -6.74 -15.07
CA ARG A 62 13.07 -6.41 -16.10
C ARG A 62 14.45 -7.01 -15.77
N LEU A 63 14.97 -7.87 -16.65
CA LEU A 63 16.33 -8.41 -16.55
C LEU A 63 17.36 -7.41 -17.08
N ARG A 64 17.03 -6.72 -18.16
CA ARG A 64 17.80 -5.65 -18.80
C ARG A 64 16.86 -4.83 -19.71
N PRO A 65 17.25 -3.66 -20.20
CA PRO A 65 16.42 -2.87 -21.09
C PRO A 65 15.83 -3.73 -22.22
N GLY A 66 14.50 -3.66 -22.40
CA GLY A 66 13.74 -4.39 -23.40
C GLY A 66 13.61 -5.91 -23.18
N VAL A 67 14.14 -6.49 -22.09
CA VAL A 67 14.05 -7.93 -21.80
C VAL A 67 13.47 -8.19 -20.43
N PHE A 68 12.38 -8.93 -20.37
CA PHE A 68 11.62 -9.22 -19.14
C PHE A 68 11.61 -10.71 -18.81
N LEU A 69 11.47 -11.01 -17.53
CA LEU A 69 11.39 -12.37 -17.02
C LEU A 69 10.08 -13.07 -17.48
N ASP A 70 8.99 -12.33 -17.41
CA ASP A 70 7.64 -12.78 -17.77
C ASP A 70 6.73 -11.58 -18.14
N ASP A 71 5.48 -11.87 -18.50
CA ASP A 71 4.48 -10.87 -18.90
C ASP A 71 3.55 -10.44 -17.74
N GLY A 72 3.90 -10.75 -16.49
CA GLY A 72 3.04 -10.47 -15.34
C GLY A 72 2.79 -8.98 -15.13
N LEU A 73 3.75 -8.09 -15.49
CA LEU A 73 3.53 -6.66 -15.42
C LEU A 73 2.47 -6.19 -16.42
N ALA A 74 2.37 -6.80 -17.60
CA ALA A 74 1.31 -6.51 -18.55
C ALA A 74 -0.10 -6.74 -17.97
N VAL A 75 -0.27 -7.80 -17.19
CA VAL A 75 -1.54 -8.11 -16.50
C VAL A 75 -1.86 -7.06 -15.45
N GLU A 76 -0.85 -6.58 -14.72
CA GLU A 76 -1.05 -5.55 -13.69
C GLU A 76 -1.41 -4.18 -14.28
N LEU A 77 -0.90 -3.86 -15.47
CA LEU A 77 -1.13 -2.59 -16.18
C LEU A 77 -2.45 -2.58 -16.99
N ALA A 78 -2.95 -3.74 -17.37
CA ALA A 78 -4.17 -3.89 -18.17
C ALA A 78 -5.42 -3.33 -17.45
N PRO A 79 -6.51 -3.01 -18.19
CA PRO A 79 -7.79 -2.64 -17.59
C PRO A 79 -8.24 -3.65 -16.54
N GLY A 80 -8.53 -3.17 -15.31
CA GLY A 80 -8.85 -4.02 -14.16
C GLY A 80 -7.66 -4.66 -13.45
N GLY A 81 -6.44 -4.52 -13.96
CA GLY A 81 -5.21 -4.96 -13.30
C GLY A 81 -4.89 -4.14 -12.04
N ARG A 82 -4.06 -4.68 -11.16
CA ARG A 82 -3.74 -4.06 -9.87
C ARG A 82 -3.19 -2.63 -10.04
N LEU A 83 -2.15 -2.46 -10.83
CA LEU A 83 -1.52 -1.14 -11.04
C LEU A 83 -2.44 -0.16 -11.75
N ARG A 84 -3.31 -0.63 -12.65
CA ARG A 84 -4.30 0.22 -13.28
C ARG A 84 -5.33 0.74 -12.26
N ARG A 85 -5.89 -0.12 -11.43
CA ARG A 85 -6.85 0.27 -10.38
C ARG A 85 -6.22 1.19 -9.33
N LEU A 86 -4.95 0.97 -8.96
CA LEU A 86 -4.22 1.88 -8.07
C LEU A 86 -4.03 3.24 -8.72
N LEU A 87 -3.70 3.29 -10.00
CA LEU A 87 -3.56 4.54 -10.73
C LEU A 87 -4.89 5.33 -10.81
N ASP A 88 -5.99 4.63 -11.04
CA ASP A 88 -7.34 5.23 -11.03
C ASP A 88 -7.70 5.79 -9.64
N ALA A 89 -7.28 5.12 -8.57
CA ALA A 89 -7.43 5.61 -7.20
C ALA A 89 -6.55 6.84 -6.92
N ALA A 90 -5.31 6.85 -7.42
CA ALA A 90 -4.39 7.98 -7.29
C ALA A 90 -4.90 9.26 -7.99
N ALA A 91 -5.75 9.11 -8.99
CA ALA A 91 -6.37 10.22 -9.71
C ALA A 91 -7.53 10.88 -8.94
N GLN A 92 -7.98 10.30 -7.82
CA GLN A 92 -9.09 10.85 -7.05
C GLN A 92 -8.67 12.14 -6.31
N PRO A 93 -9.57 13.12 -6.18
CA PRO A 93 -9.29 14.34 -5.42
C PRO A 93 -8.89 14.05 -3.97
N GLY A 94 -7.87 14.74 -3.47
CA GLY A 94 -7.41 14.61 -2.09
C GLY A 94 -6.54 13.38 -1.82
N VAL A 95 -6.25 12.58 -2.83
CA VAL A 95 -5.33 11.45 -2.75
C VAL A 95 -3.94 11.85 -3.20
N SER A 96 -2.93 11.47 -2.42
CA SER A 96 -1.52 11.55 -2.80
C SER A 96 -1.04 10.22 -3.37
N TRP A 97 0.07 10.24 -4.08
CA TRP A 97 0.63 9.05 -4.69
C TRP A 97 2.15 8.99 -4.58
N ALA A 98 2.68 7.79 -4.51
CA ALA A 98 4.10 7.51 -4.49
C ALA A 98 4.44 6.58 -5.66
N ILE A 99 5.38 6.98 -6.50
CA ILE A 99 5.86 6.19 -7.64
C ILE A 99 7.22 5.60 -7.39
N ASP A 100 7.41 4.33 -7.72
CA ASP A 100 8.75 3.75 -7.84
C ASP A 100 9.34 4.11 -9.21
N PRO A 101 10.45 4.86 -9.27
CA PRO A 101 11.10 5.17 -10.54
C PRO A 101 11.53 3.91 -11.32
N ALA A 102 11.80 2.80 -10.64
CA ALA A 102 12.14 1.54 -11.31
C ALA A 102 10.92 0.99 -12.07
N LEU A 103 9.72 1.01 -11.46
CA LEU A 103 8.50 0.64 -12.16
C LEU A 103 8.28 1.51 -13.40
N LEU A 104 8.46 2.83 -13.26
CA LEU A 104 8.26 3.74 -14.38
C LEU A 104 9.23 3.45 -15.54
N ALA A 105 10.49 3.12 -15.23
CA ALA A 105 11.47 2.71 -16.23
C ALA A 105 11.07 1.39 -16.92
N GLU A 106 10.56 0.41 -16.16
CA GLU A 106 10.06 -0.85 -16.73
C GLU A 106 8.86 -0.63 -17.66
N VAL A 107 7.89 0.17 -17.22
CA VAL A 107 6.69 0.44 -18.04
C VAL A 107 7.04 1.25 -19.28
N THR A 108 8.05 2.13 -19.22
CA THR A 108 8.55 2.84 -20.39
C THR A 108 9.18 1.89 -21.40
N ASP A 109 10.06 1.00 -20.95
CA ASP A 109 10.62 -0.04 -21.83
C ASP A 109 9.54 -0.92 -22.47
N MET A 110 8.51 -1.29 -21.71
CA MET A 110 7.37 -2.06 -22.25
C MET A 110 6.62 -1.30 -23.33
N ALA A 111 6.42 0.00 -23.16
CA ALA A 111 5.72 0.85 -24.13
C ALA A 111 6.48 0.98 -25.46
N ASP A 112 7.81 0.91 -25.40
CA ASP A 112 8.67 0.96 -26.59
C ASP A 112 8.78 -0.40 -27.31
N GLY A 113 8.29 -1.46 -26.70
CA GLY A 113 8.36 -2.84 -27.19
C GLY A 113 9.41 -3.66 -26.44
N TYR A 114 9.05 -4.88 -26.06
CA TYR A 114 9.89 -5.75 -25.26
C TYR A 114 9.74 -7.22 -25.63
N VAL A 115 10.69 -8.02 -25.13
CA VAL A 115 10.65 -9.49 -25.28
C VAL A 115 10.76 -10.17 -23.93
N LEU A 116 10.21 -11.36 -23.84
CA LEU A 116 10.32 -12.25 -22.70
C LEU A 116 11.54 -13.15 -22.85
N TRP A 117 12.23 -13.37 -21.74
CA TRP A 117 13.36 -14.29 -21.66
C TRP A 117 12.88 -15.74 -21.72
N ALA A 118 13.05 -16.39 -22.89
CA ALA A 118 12.64 -17.77 -23.13
C ALA A 118 13.71 -18.51 -23.94
N PRO A 119 14.87 -18.86 -23.35
CA PRO A 119 15.96 -19.51 -24.09
C PRO A 119 15.51 -20.84 -24.71
N PRO A 120 15.98 -21.20 -25.92
CA PRO A 120 16.97 -20.48 -26.72
C PRO A 120 16.44 -19.30 -27.55
N THR A 121 15.14 -19.06 -27.53
CA THR A 121 14.48 -17.97 -28.26
C THR A 121 13.97 -16.88 -27.31
N SER A 122 13.57 -15.74 -27.84
CA SER A 122 12.79 -14.74 -27.14
C SER A 122 11.36 -14.69 -27.69
N ILE A 123 10.41 -14.31 -26.85
CA ILE A 123 8.99 -14.22 -27.22
C ILE A 123 8.59 -12.74 -27.10
N PRO A 124 7.93 -12.14 -28.10
CA PRO A 124 7.41 -10.78 -27.97
C PRO A 124 6.47 -10.66 -26.76
N GLY A 125 6.62 -9.58 -25.98
CA GLY A 125 5.70 -9.26 -24.89
C GLY A 125 4.36 -8.76 -25.43
N THR A 126 3.28 -8.95 -24.66
CA THR A 126 1.91 -8.59 -25.07
C THR A 126 1.41 -7.28 -24.48
N GLY A 127 2.15 -6.66 -23.57
CA GLY A 127 1.71 -5.54 -22.76
C GLY A 127 1.95 -4.14 -23.32
N VAL A 128 2.41 -3.98 -24.56
CA VAL A 128 2.80 -2.68 -25.13
C VAL A 128 1.69 -1.63 -25.04
N GLU A 129 0.49 -1.97 -25.46
CA GLU A 129 -0.63 -1.02 -25.45
C GLU A 129 -1.13 -0.71 -24.02
N ALA A 130 -1.11 -1.71 -23.14
CA ALA A 130 -1.42 -1.51 -21.71
C ALA A 130 -0.41 -0.57 -21.06
N ALA A 131 0.89 -0.73 -21.35
CA ALA A 131 1.95 0.14 -20.86
C ALA A 131 1.78 1.59 -21.35
N LYS A 132 1.52 1.79 -22.65
CA LYS A 132 1.25 3.12 -23.22
C LYS A 132 0.06 3.79 -22.55
N ALA A 133 -1.06 3.07 -22.42
CA ALA A 133 -2.28 3.58 -21.78
C ALA A 133 -2.05 3.93 -20.31
N TRP A 134 -1.31 3.10 -19.58
CA TRP A 134 -0.94 3.35 -18.20
C TRP A 134 -0.05 4.59 -18.05
N LEU A 135 1.00 4.72 -18.88
CA LEU A 135 1.88 5.89 -18.89
C LEU A 135 1.13 7.18 -19.21
N ALA A 136 0.18 7.14 -20.14
CA ALA A 136 -0.64 8.30 -20.45
C ALA A 136 -1.47 8.73 -19.24
N ALA A 137 -2.10 7.79 -18.53
CA ALA A 137 -2.85 8.07 -17.31
C ALA A 137 -1.95 8.55 -16.16
N TYR A 138 -0.75 7.97 -15.99
CA TYR A 138 0.23 8.40 -15.00
C TYR A 138 0.64 9.87 -15.22
N ARG A 139 0.93 10.25 -16.46
CA ARG A 139 1.31 11.63 -16.80
C ARG A 139 0.20 12.66 -16.56
N ALA A 140 -1.04 12.21 -16.45
CA ALA A 140 -2.19 13.04 -16.12
C ALA A 140 -2.37 13.26 -14.62
N LEU A 141 -1.65 12.54 -13.75
CA LEU A 141 -1.73 12.72 -12.30
C LEU A 141 -1.21 14.11 -11.88
N PRO A 142 -1.84 14.76 -10.88
CA PRO A 142 -1.36 16.03 -10.35
C PRO A 142 0.03 15.87 -9.69
N ALA A 143 1.05 16.49 -10.26
CA ALA A 143 2.41 16.39 -9.72
C ALA A 143 2.53 16.93 -8.28
N ALA A 144 1.72 17.92 -7.92
CA ALA A 144 1.71 18.50 -6.56
C ALA A 144 1.30 17.50 -5.47
N SER A 145 0.63 16.39 -5.83
CA SER A 145 0.22 15.31 -4.90
C SER A 145 1.16 14.12 -4.95
N GLY A 146 2.26 14.22 -5.72
CA GLY A 146 3.16 13.12 -6.00
C GLY A 146 4.45 13.17 -5.20
N VAL A 147 4.92 11.97 -4.84
CA VAL A 147 6.28 11.74 -4.34
C VAL A 147 6.88 10.56 -5.11
N GLN A 148 8.20 10.43 -5.08
CA GLN A 148 8.88 9.25 -5.61
C GLN A 148 9.52 8.46 -4.49
N THR A 149 9.53 7.14 -4.63
CA THR A 149 10.28 6.29 -3.70
C THR A 149 11.76 6.24 -4.10
N LEU A 150 12.58 5.65 -3.23
CA LEU A 150 13.92 5.23 -3.66
C LEU A 150 13.81 4.20 -4.78
N TYR A 151 14.63 4.31 -5.80
CA TYR A 151 14.65 3.44 -6.99
C TYR A 151 14.72 1.96 -6.60
N GLY A 152 13.75 1.17 -7.03
CA GLY A 152 13.68 -0.26 -6.77
C GLY A 152 13.41 -0.66 -5.32
N ARG A 153 13.12 0.29 -4.43
CA ARG A 153 12.71 0.04 -3.03
C ARG A 153 13.60 -0.96 -2.29
N PRO A 154 14.88 -0.66 -2.10
CA PRO A 154 15.80 -1.58 -1.43
C PRO A 154 15.33 -1.89 0.01
N ASP A 155 15.59 -3.10 0.49
CA ASP A 155 15.51 -3.41 1.91
C ASP A 155 16.65 -2.69 2.65
N LEU A 156 16.33 -1.50 3.16
CA LEU A 156 17.31 -0.62 3.81
C LEU A 156 17.89 -1.23 5.07
N VAL A 157 17.06 -1.91 5.85
CA VAL A 157 17.49 -2.53 7.12
C VAL A 157 18.41 -3.71 6.82
N GLY A 158 18.03 -4.56 5.88
CA GLY A 158 18.85 -5.68 5.44
C GLY A 158 20.17 -5.23 4.84
N ALA A 159 20.14 -4.23 3.94
CA ALA A 159 21.35 -3.71 3.30
C ALA A 159 22.32 -3.07 4.31
N LEU A 160 21.82 -2.24 5.22
CA LEU A 160 22.66 -1.60 6.24
C LEU A 160 23.17 -2.59 7.27
N GLY A 161 22.33 -3.55 7.70
CA GLY A 161 22.73 -4.62 8.61
C GLY A 161 23.80 -5.54 8.03
N ALA A 162 23.82 -5.72 6.71
CA ALA A 162 24.86 -6.44 5.99
C ALA A 162 26.09 -5.58 5.65
N GLY A 163 26.14 -4.32 6.07
CA GLY A 163 27.23 -3.39 5.72
C GLY A 163 27.23 -2.92 4.26
N ALA A 164 26.15 -3.20 3.51
CA ALA A 164 26.03 -2.88 2.09
C ALA A 164 25.60 -1.42 1.84
N THR A 165 26.26 -0.45 2.45
CA THR A 165 25.93 0.99 2.33
C THR A 165 25.94 1.49 0.90
N ALA A 166 26.79 0.91 0.03
CA ALA A 166 26.85 1.24 -1.39
C ALA A 166 25.52 0.98 -2.13
N VAL A 167 24.65 0.11 -1.62
CA VAL A 167 23.32 -0.11 -2.19
C VAL A 167 22.50 1.17 -2.06
N LEU A 168 22.53 1.81 -0.90
CA LEU A 168 21.81 3.04 -0.65
C LEU A 168 22.31 4.18 -1.54
N ASP A 169 23.62 4.32 -1.70
CA ASP A 169 24.21 5.36 -2.56
C ASP A 169 23.84 5.14 -4.04
N ARG A 170 23.90 3.91 -4.52
CA ARG A 170 23.45 3.56 -5.89
C ARG A 170 21.97 3.83 -6.11
N THR A 171 21.14 3.45 -5.14
CA THR A 171 19.69 3.67 -5.19
C THR A 171 19.37 5.16 -5.25
N GLN A 172 20.04 5.99 -4.45
CA GLN A 172 19.86 7.44 -4.49
C GLN A 172 20.33 8.04 -5.83
N ALA A 173 21.49 7.60 -6.33
CA ALA A 173 21.97 8.04 -7.64
C ALA A 173 20.97 7.67 -8.76
N ALA A 174 20.43 6.44 -8.74
CA ALA A 174 19.42 6.01 -9.70
C ALA A 174 18.10 6.79 -9.56
N THR A 175 17.70 7.11 -8.32
CA THR A 175 16.52 7.95 -8.06
C THR A 175 16.71 9.35 -8.63
N ALA A 176 17.86 9.97 -8.41
CA ALA A 176 18.18 11.27 -8.98
C ALA A 176 18.23 11.24 -10.52
N ALA A 177 18.82 10.18 -11.09
CA ALA A 177 18.92 9.99 -12.53
C ALA A 177 17.55 9.75 -13.21
N SER A 178 16.50 9.39 -12.46
CA SER A 178 15.15 9.24 -13.01
C SER A 178 14.57 10.56 -13.54
N GLY A 179 15.06 11.70 -13.09
CA GLY A 179 14.66 13.02 -13.54
C GLY A 179 13.22 13.42 -13.21
N LEU A 180 12.53 12.72 -12.33
CA LEU A 180 11.11 12.98 -12.02
C LEU A 180 10.87 14.30 -11.29
N GLY A 181 11.87 14.84 -10.60
CA GLY A 181 11.75 16.11 -9.86
C GLY A 181 10.79 16.10 -8.68
N LEU A 182 10.33 14.91 -8.26
CA LEU A 182 9.42 14.73 -7.15
C LEU A 182 10.17 14.60 -5.82
N PRO A 183 9.58 15.01 -4.69
CA PRO A 183 10.15 14.76 -3.37
C PRO A 183 10.40 13.26 -3.16
N VAL A 184 11.53 12.91 -2.56
CA VAL A 184 11.94 11.52 -2.35
C VAL A 184 11.50 11.04 -0.96
N VAL A 185 10.86 9.89 -0.91
CA VAL A 185 10.49 9.21 0.35
C VAL A 185 11.00 7.77 0.33
N ALA A 186 11.44 7.28 1.47
CA ALA A 186 11.68 5.86 1.66
C ALA A 186 10.41 5.22 2.23
N VAL A 187 9.82 4.29 1.50
CA VAL A 187 8.74 3.46 2.03
C VAL A 187 9.36 2.19 2.58
N ALA A 188 9.42 2.10 3.90
CA ALA A 188 10.03 0.98 4.59
C ALA A 188 9.00 0.23 5.44
N THR A 189 8.97 -1.09 5.34
CA THR A 189 8.11 -1.92 6.20
C THR A 189 8.62 -1.99 7.62
N ARG A 190 9.89 -1.71 7.82
CA ARG A 190 10.59 -1.72 9.10
C ARG A 190 11.72 -0.71 9.07
N VAL A 191 11.97 -0.04 10.18
CA VAL A 191 13.09 0.89 10.35
C VAL A 191 13.78 0.63 11.69
N ASP A 192 15.08 0.87 11.74
CA ASP A 192 15.88 0.90 12.95
C ASP A 192 16.68 2.22 13.05
N ALA A 193 17.36 2.41 14.15
CA ALA A 193 18.12 3.65 14.41
C ALA A 193 19.23 3.86 13.36
N ALA A 194 19.86 2.78 12.88
CA ALA A 194 20.95 2.89 11.91
C ALA A 194 20.42 3.30 10.53
N SER A 195 19.31 2.69 10.07
CA SER A 195 18.66 3.06 8.80
C SER A 195 18.10 4.48 8.84
N LEU A 196 17.48 4.90 9.95
CA LEU A 196 17.01 6.27 10.11
C LEU A 196 18.15 7.28 10.07
N ALA A 197 19.25 7.04 10.79
CA ALA A 197 20.42 7.91 10.77
C ALA A 197 21.04 7.97 9.35
N ALA A 198 21.11 6.86 8.64
CA ALA A 198 21.63 6.81 7.27
C ALA A 198 20.76 7.61 6.30
N LEU A 199 19.44 7.52 6.41
CA LEU A 199 18.48 8.24 5.57
C LEU A 199 18.42 9.72 5.92
N GLY A 200 18.43 10.07 7.22
CA GLY A 200 18.42 11.46 7.68
C GLY A 200 19.62 12.25 7.18
N ARG A 201 20.82 11.67 7.23
CA ARG A 201 22.02 12.30 6.63
C ARG A 201 21.91 12.57 5.13
N ARG A 202 20.99 11.91 4.45
CA ARG A 202 20.71 12.08 3.01
C ARG A 202 19.46 12.90 2.74
N SER A 203 18.84 13.44 3.77
CA SER A 203 17.60 14.24 3.68
C SER A 203 16.44 13.48 3.01
N VAL A 204 16.36 12.17 3.24
CA VAL A 204 15.27 11.32 2.72
C VAL A 204 14.23 11.14 3.81
N ALA A 205 13.01 11.53 3.54
CA ALA A 205 11.89 11.29 4.41
C ALA A 205 11.50 9.80 4.42
N VAL A 206 10.97 9.32 5.53
CA VAL A 206 10.58 7.90 5.70
C VAL A 206 9.10 7.80 5.95
N VAL A 207 8.46 6.88 5.25
CA VAL A 207 7.08 6.45 5.52
C VAL A 207 7.14 5.00 5.99
N SER A 208 6.76 4.74 7.22
CA SER A 208 6.85 3.41 7.81
C SER A 208 5.65 3.08 8.68
N PRO A 209 5.06 1.88 8.54
CA PRO A 209 4.10 1.38 9.50
C PRO A 209 4.76 1.18 10.87
N GLY A 210 3.96 1.30 11.93
CA GLY A 210 4.41 1.04 13.30
C GLY A 210 5.27 2.14 13.93
N VAL A 211 5.48 3.27 13.25
CA VAL A 211 6.10 4.46 13.83
C VAL A 211 5.00 5.42 14.25
N ALA A 212 4.79 5.56 15.56
CA ALA A 212 3.86 6.56 16.09
C ALA A 212 4.44 7.95 15.88
N ALA A 213 3.68 8.81 15.19
CA ALA A 213 4.01 10.21 15.03
C ALA A 213 2.87 11.07 15.58
N THR A 214 3.22 12.04 16.42
CA THR A 214 2.25 13.01 16.97
C THR A 214 1.87 14.11 15.97
N SER A 215 2.57 14.16 14.84
CA SER A 215 2.34 15.08 13.73
C SER A 215 2.45 14.31 12.40
N PRO A 216 1.97 14.87 11.26
CA PRO A 216 2.14 14.24 9.96
C PRO A 216 3.57 13.79 9.66
N TRP A 217 4.53 14.59 10.14
CA TRP A 217 5.96 14.31 10.06
C TRP A 217 6.59 14.58 11.41
N ALA A 218 7.39 13.66 11.90
CA ALA A 218 8.22 13.81 13.08
C ALA A 218 9.69 13.66 12.68
N LEU A 219 10.59 14.35 13.39
CA LEU A 219 12.02 14.09 13.31
C LEU A 219 12.37 12.98 14.30
N ILE A 220 13.00 11.92 13.81
CA ILE A 220 13.60 10.88 14.64
C ILE A 220 15.08 10.86 14.30
N GLY A 221 15.90 11.40 15.18
CA GLY A 221 17.27 11.79 14.84
C GLY A 221 17.25 12.85 13.73
N ASP A 222 17.96 12.61 12.63
CA ASP A 222 18.02 13.52 11.48
C ASP A 222 17.01 13.16 10.37
N ALA A 223 16.20 12.12 10.57
CA ALA A 223 15.25 11.68 9.56
C ALA A 223 13.84 12.24 9.83
N ALA A 224 13.21 12.79 8.81
CA ALA A 224 11.79 13.08 8.82
C ALA A 224 11.02 11.76 8.64
N VAL A 225 10.18 11.41 9.60
CA VAL A 225 9.43 10.15 9.60
C VAL A 225 7.95 10.44 9.67
N ALA A 226 7.17 9.83 8.78
CA ALA A 226 5.73 9.76 8.89
C ALA A 226 5.32 8.34 9.30
N GLY A 227 4.52 8.24 10.35
CA GLY A 227 3.83 7.00 10.68
C GLY A 227 2.81 6.68 9.60
N ALA A 228 2.83 5.48 9.07
CA ALA A 228 1.88 5.03 8.08
C ALA A 228 1.19 3.75 8.52
N GLU A 229 -0.10 3.65 8.24
CA GLU A 229 -0.84 2.41 8.32
C GLU A 229 -0.96 1.79 6.94
N THR A 230 -0.59 0.53 6.85
CA THR A 230 -0.76 -0.25 5.63
C THR A 230 -1.94 -1.19 5.80
N PHE A 231 -3.03 -0.89 5.14
CA PHE A 231 -4.17 -1.79 5.01
C PHE A 231 -3.95 -2.75 3.85
N GLU A 232 -3.04 -3.68 3.99
CA GLU A 232 -2.74 -4.67 2.94
C GLU A 232 -3.63 -5.90 2.99
N ALA A 233 -4.15 -6.20 4.17
CA ALA A 233 -5.09 -7.30 4.30
C ALA A 233 -6.46 -6.77 4.72
N PRO A 234 -7.52 -7.06 3.98
CA PRO A 234 -8.81 -7.07 4.61
C PRO A 234 -8.67 -7.97 5.83
N ILE A 235 -9.29 -7.59 6.94
CA ILE A 235 -9.41 -8.50 8.08
C ILE A 235 -10.14 -9.72 7.54
N ARG A 236 -9.37 -10.68 7.03
CA ARG A 236 -9.89 -11.90 6.42
C ARG A 236 -10.33 -12.84 7.52
N SER A 237 -11.41 -12.47 8.17
CA SER A 237 -12.19 -13.45 8.92
C SER A 237 -13.42 -13.79 8.08
N PRO A 238 -13.72 -15.04 7.82
CA PRO A 238 -14.96 -15.43 7.14
C PRO A 238 -16.20 -14.99 7.92
N LEU A 239 -16.02 -14.46 9.12
CA LEU A 239 -17.06 -14.00 10.03
C LEU A 239 -17.25 -12.49 10.02
N ILE A 240 -16.42 -11.73 9.30
CA ILE A 240 -16.51 -10.27 9.23
C ILE A 240 -17.10 -9.89 7.88
N GLY A 241 -18.19 -9.12 7.91
CA GLY A 241 -18.71 -8.49 6.71
C GLY A 241 -17.68 -7.51 6.15
N ASP A 242 -17.22 -7.77 4.94
CA ASP A 242 -16.15 -7.00 4.28
C ASP A 242 -16.77 -5.88 3.41
N SER A 243 -17.63 -5.05 4.02
CA SER A 243 -18.18 -3.90 3.32
C SER A 243 -17.18 -2.74 3.23
N PRO A 244 -17.25 -1.89 2.20
CA PRO A 244 -16.43 -0.68 2.12
C PRO A 244 -16.55 0.21 3.38
N ALA A 245 -17.74 0.34 3.92
CA ALA A 245 -17.98 1.10 5.16
C ALA A 245 -17.22 0.50 6.36
N THR A 246 -17.26 -0.83 6.53
CA THR A 246 -16.52 -1.50 7.60
C THR A 246 -15.01 -1.28 7.46
N ARG A 247 -14.48 -1.29 6.25
CA ARG A 247 -13.05 -1.01 5.98
C ARG A 247 -12.70 0.42 6.33
N ALA A 248 -13.54 1.39 5.97
CA ALA A 248 -13.33 2.80 6.31
C ALA A 248 -13.32 3.01 7.83
N ASP A 249 -14.25 2.40 8.55
CA ASP A 249 -14.32 2.48 10.01
C ASP A 249 -13.09 1.89 10.68
N VAL A 250 -12.62 0.75 10.20
CA VAL A 250 -11.38 0.12 10.68
C VAL A 250 -10.18 1.02 10.40
N ALA A 251 -10.10 1.63 9.22
CA ALA A 251 -9.03 2.55 8.86
C ALA A 251 -8.96 3.75 9.80
N VAL A 252 -10.11 4.36 10.08
CA VAL A 252 -10.21 5.50 11.01
C VAL A 252 -9.84 5.07 12.43
N ALA A 253 -10.31 3.91 12.88
CA ALA A 253 -10.01 3.40 14.21
C ALA A 253 -8.52 3.11 14.41
N LEU A 254 -7.87 2.50 13.42
CA LEU A 254 -6.43 2.25 13.47
C LEU A 254 -5.62 3.54 13.40
N ALA A 255 -5.98 4.50 12.56
CA ALA A 255 -5.33 5.80 12.51
C ALA A 255 -5.39 6.51 13.88
N ARG A 256 -6.51 6.40 14.60
CA ARG A 256 -6.64 6.93 15.96
C ARG A 256 -5.81 6.17 16.98
N ALA A 257 -5.85 4.84 16.95
CA ALA A 257 -5.14 3.99 17.90
C ALA A 257 -3.62 4.11 17.77
N THR A 258 -3.12 4.30 16.56
CA THR A 258 -1.69 4.36 16.28
C THR A 258 -1.16 5.79 16.16
N GLY A 259 -2.04 6.79 16.09
CA GLY A 259 -1.66 8.18 15.77
C GLY A 259 -1.15 8.35 14.34
N ALA A 260 -1.33 7.36 13.49
CA ALA A 260 -0.90 7.41 12.09
C ALA A 260 -1.72 8.46 11.33
N GLN A 261 -1.01 9.32 10.60
CA GLN A 261 -1.61 10.37 9.78
C GLN A 261 -1.44 10.11 8.28
N VAL A 262 -0.75 9.05 7.94
CA VAL A 262 -0.58 8.59 6.56
C VAL A 262 -1.14 7.19 6.43
N ARG A 263 -2.00 7.02 5.44
CA ARG A 263 -2.53 5.72 5.02
C ARG A 263 -1.87 5.34 3.71
N LEU A 264 -1.12 4.26 3.70
CA LEU A 264 -0.46 3.74 2.51
C LEU A 264 -1.32 2.64 1.87
N VAL A 265 -1.72 2.84 0.62
CA VAL A 265 -2.57 1.93 -0.15
C VAL A 265 -1.74 1.22 -1.20
N ARG A 266 -1.60 -0.10 -1.08
CA ARG A 266 -0.83 -0.96 -2.00
C ARG A 266 -1.69 -1.94 -2.78
N THR A 267 -2.92 -2.14 -2.35
CA THR A 267 -3.87 -3.02 -3.03
C THR A 267 -5.10 -2.23 -3.46
N PRO A 268 -5.70 -2.54 -4.63
CA PRO A 268 -6.88 -1.84 -5.11
C PRO A 268 -8.07 -1.94 -4.17
N ASP A 269 -8.20 -3.05 -3.44
CA ASP A 269 -9.30 -3.26 -2.51
C ASP A 269 -9.20 -2.32 -1.29
N ALA A 270 -7.99 -1.91 -0.94
CA ALA A 270 -7.76 -0.89 0.07
C ALA A 270 -7.98 0.54 -0.46
N ALA A 271 -8.00 0.75 -1.78
CA ALA A 271 -8.26 2.04 -2.40
C ALA A 271 -9.76 2.38 -2.52
N ALA A 272 -10.62 1.40 -2.35
CA ALA A 272 -12.08 1.55 -2.49
C ALA A 272 -12.76 2.16 -1.23
N ILE A 273 -12.05 3.01 -0.49
CA ILE A 273 -12.58 3.62 0.75
C ILE A 273 -12.72 5.12 0.57
#